data_b1d14470358509dcec4775bce8aab707
#
_entry.id   b1d14470358509dcec4775bce8aab707
#
_cell.length_a   1.000
_cell.length_b   1.000
_cell.length_c   1.000
_cell.angle_alpha   90.00
_cell.angle_beta   90.00
_cell.angle_gamma   90.00
#
_symmetry.space_group_name_H-M   'P 1'
#
loop_
_entity.id
_entity.type
_entity.pdbx_description
1 polymer ?
#
loop_
_entity_poly.entity_id
_entity_poly.type
_entity_poly.pdbx_seq_one_letter_code
_entity_poly.pdbx_strand_id
1 'polypeptide(L)'
;MTDPAKPPLNLPPLESPSSKKIKRKKMGFLPKLLSLLAFGGAGTAGLVYSGALESMGLQPDLAGLLGKEKVTVVTYKVNKGALAITVKERGNLESSKNEDVMSEVEGSTTIIKILPEGTRVRKGELVCELDSASLKDQLTNQRITVQQAEAAYQNSKLTREVAEIALNEYIEGTYMQDIRQAEGEKALAETEMLRAKDRLKWANQMFDKGYLSNTAKVAEEANLQRATFSKEQAETKITVLKEYTKKKMTTDLNSNIEKARSDELAKEATLNLEKEKEAKLTAQIEKCKLLAPNDGLVVYANDPGRFGGSNQPQIEEGAQVRERQPIFRLPDINNMRVNTKVHESQIDRVEKGLKSRIRVDAFPGEVFDGTVDTVAPLPDSANFFASDVKVYTTQVTID
;
A
#
# COMPACT_ATOMS: atom_id res chain seq x y z
N MET A 1 -8.56 -3.67 -46.79
CA MET A 1 -7.20 -4.24 -46.97
C MET A 1 -7.09 -5.33 -45.93
N THR A 2 -7.17 -6.54 -46.42
CA THR A 2 -7.30 -7.80 -45.68
C THR A 2 -5.91 -8.33 -45.33
N ASP A 3 -5.74 -8.63 -44.04
CA ASP A 3 -4.52 -9.25 -43.48
C ASP A 3 -4.49 -10.76 -43.86
N PRO A 4 -3.36 -11.35 -44.27
CA PRO A 4 -3.30 -12.75 -44.63
C PRO A 4 -3.06 -13.66 -43.42
N ALA A 5 -3.84 -14.73 -43.38
CA ALA A 5 -3.84 -15.81 -42.38
C ALA A 5 -2.50 -16.54 -42.28
N LYS A 6 -2.09 -16.79 -41.00
CA LYS A 6 -0.99 -17.71 -40.65
C LYS A 6 -1.44 -19.17 -40.82
N PRO A 7 -0.57 -20.05 -41.32
CA PRO A 7 -0.87 -21.48 -41.46
C PRO A 7 -0.79 -22.22 -40.11
N PRO A 8 -1.51 -23.35 -39.96
CA PRO A 8 -1.55 -24.13 -38.74
C PRO A 8 -0.27 -24.94 -38.51
N LEU A 9 0.21 -24.93 -37.25
CA LEU A 9 1.31 -25.76 -36.76
C LEU A 9 0.87 -27.24 -36.71
N ASN A 10 1.55 -28.07 -37.51
CA ASN A 10 1.51 -29.54 -37.42
C ASN A 10 2.21 -30.00 -36.12
N LEU A 11 1.47 -30.55 -35.18
CA LEU A 11 2.02 -31.29 -34.04
C LEU A 11 2.08 -32.79 -34.42
N PRO A 12 3.17 -33.49 -34.09
CA PRO A 12 3.24 -34.94 -34.30
C PRO A 12 2.36 -35.69 -33.25
N PRO A 13 1.84 -36.86 -33.60
CA PRO A 13 0.94 -37.62 -32.70
C PRO A 13 1.71 -38.22 -31.53
N LEU A 14 1.11 -38.13 -30.35
CA LEU A 14 1.57 -38.72 -29.10
C LEU A 14 1.43 -40.27 -29.19
N GLU A 15 2.58 -40.94 -29.22
CA GLU A 15 2.66 -42.42 -29.06
C GLU A 15 2.24 -42.80 -27.62
N SER A 16 1.24 -43.67 -27.52
CA SER A 16 0.82 -44.32 -26.28
C SER A 16 1.85 -45.37 -25.84
N PRO A 17 2.20 -45.48 -24.52
CA PRO A 17 3.12 -46.52 -24.08
C PRO A 17 2.48 -47.88 -24.12
N SER A 18 3.10 -48.78 -24.90
CA SER A 18 2.75 -50.20 -25.04
C SER A 18 2.81 -50.94 -23.71
N SER A 19 1.71 -51.59 -23.37
CA SER A 19 1.60 -52.52 -22.26
C SER A 19 2.47 -53.78 -22.48
N LYS A 20 3.58 -53.92 -21.76
CA LYS A 20 4.34 -55.15 -21.68
C LYS A 20 3.52 -56.22 -20.97
N LYS A 21 2.99 -57.22 -21.71
CA LYS A 21 2.43 -58.44 -21.19
C LYS A 21 3.52 -59.28 -20.50
N ILE A 22 3.40 -59.45 -19.18
CA ILE A 22 4.21 -60.38 -18.39
C ILE A 22 3.80 -61.80 -18.75
N LYS A 23 4.67 -62.55 -19.41
CA LYS A 23 4.52 -64.01 -19.68
C LYS A 23 4.58 -64.76 -18.38
N ARG A 24 3.48 -65.38 -17.93
CA ARG A 24 3.43 -66.39 -16.86
C ARG A 24 4.14 -67.66 -17.36
N LYS A 25 5.28 -67.98 -16.74
CA LYS A 25 6.01 -69.25 -16.91
C LYS A 25 5.21 -70.39 -16.26
N LYS A 26 4.70 -71.28 -17.07
CA LYS A 26 4.03 -72.52 -16.58
C LYS A 26 5.05 -73.41 -15.84
N MET A 27 4.85 -73.57 -14.54
CA MET A 27 5.59 -74.53 -13.70
C MET A 27 4.78 -75.84 -13.72
N GLY A 28 5.14 -76.72 -14.62
CA GLY A 28 4.64 -78.06 -14.64
C GLY A 28 5.75 -79.02 -14.21
N PHE A 29 5.78 -79.36 -12.94
CA PHE A 29 6.55 -80.54 -12.50
C PHE A 29 6.18 -80.94 -11.05
N LEU A 30 4.92 -81.03 -10.66
CA LEU A 30 4.60 -81.44 -9.28
C LEU A 30 3.53 -82.53 -9.09
N PRO A 31 3.05 -83.27 -10.11
CA PRO A 31 2.15 -84.37 -9.76
C PRO A 31 2.79 -85.79 -9.72
N LYS A 32 4.08 -85.95 -10.08
CA LYS A 32 4.68 -87.30 -10.08
C LYS A 32 5.43 -87.69 -8.77
N LEU A 33 5.69 -86.76 -7.88
CA LEU A 33 6.36 -87.03 -6.62
C LEU A 33 5.37 -87.38 -5.49
N LEU A 34 4.12 -87.00 -5.59
CA LEU A 34 3.09 -87.32 -4.57
C LEU A 34 2.50 -88.69 -4.66
N SER A 35 2.62 -89.39 -5.82
CA SER A 35 2.13 -90.78 -5.99
C SER A 35 3.07 -91.83 -5.43
N LEU A 36 4.37 -91.55 -5.26
CA LEU A 36 5.34 -92.49 -4.74
C LEU A 36 5.37 -92.51 -3.19
N LEU A 37 4.95 -91.48 -2.52
CA LEU A 37 4.84 -91.41 -1.05
C LEU A 37 3.53 -92.06 -0.53
N ALA A 38 2.46 -92.09 -1.33
CA ALA A 38 1.18 -92.70 -0.93
C ALA A 38 1.23 -94.25 -0.95
N PHE A 39 2.05 -94.89 -1.81
CA PHE A 39 2.18 -96.31 -1.88
C PHE A 39 3.14 -96.86 -0.80
N GLY A 40 4.14 -96.14 -0.34
CA GLY A 40 5.04 -96.52 0.73
C GLY A 40 4.40 -96.50 2.13
N GLY A 41 3.44 -95.57 2.36
CA GLY A 41 2.78 -95.39 3.66
C GLY A 41 1.69 -96.46 3.95
N ALA A 42 1.04 -97.03 2.93
CA ALA A 42 0.00 -98.05 3.10
C ALA A 42 0.56 -99.46 3.45
N GLY A 43 1.80 -99.71 2.98
CA GLY A 43 2.45 -101.00 3.28
C GLY A 43 2.91 -101.13 4.74
N THR A 44 3.38 -100.04 5.32
CA THR A 44 3.88 -100.05 6.73
C THR A 44 2.71 -99.98 7.73
N ALA A 45 1.61 -99.33 7.41
CA ALA A 45 0.40 -99.31 8.26
C ALA A 45 -0.27 -100.70 8.34
N GLY A 46 -0.25 -101.48 7.24
CA GLY A 46 -0.79 -102.83 7.21
C GLY A 46 0.02 -103.83 8.08
N LEU A 47 1.31 -103.68 8.19
CA LEU A 47 2.18 -104.50 9.02
C LEU A 47 2.05 -104.23 10.53
N VAL A 48 1.72 -102.94 10.89
CA VAL A 48 1.48 -102.57 12.30
C VAL A 48 0.10 -103.05 12.77
N TYR A 49 -0.91 -103.08 11.90
CA TYR A 49 -2.25 -103.58 12.25
C TYR A 49 -2.37 -105.12 12.35
N SER A 50 -1.51 -105.89 11.72
CA SER A 50 -1.53 -107.38 11.74
C SER A 50 -0.77 -107.99 12.90
N GLY A 51 -0.20 -107.20 13.83
CA GLY A 51 0.51 -107.76 15.01
C GLY A 51 1.76 -108.56 14.66
N ALA A 52 2.19 -108.62 13.42
CA ALA A 52 3.32 -109.40 12.95
C ALA A 52 4.68 -108.89 13.43
N LEU A 53 4.76 -107.66 13.98
CA LEU A 53 5.98 -107.09 14.53
C LEU A 53 6.22 -107.37 15.99
N GLU A 54 5.18 -107.81 16.74
CA GLU A 54 5.35 -108.22 18.15
C GLU A 54 6.04 -109.55 18.28
N SER A 55 5.95 -110.44 17.27
CA SER A 55 6.61 -111.74 17.26
C SER A 55 8.12 -111.67 16.97
N MET A 56 8.65 -110.55 16.54
CA MET A 56 10.09 -110.36 16.24
C MET A 56 10.83 -109.46 17.25
N GLY A 57 10.18 -109.07 18.38
CA GLY A 57 10.85 -108.35 19.46
C GLY A 57 11.27 -106.97 19.16
N LEU A 58 10.73 -106.37 18.09
CA LEU A 58 10.96 -104.97 17.68
C LEU A 58 9.74 -104.14 18.08
N GLN A 59 9.80 -103.49 19.22
CA GLN A 59 8.84 -102.46 19.59
C GLN A 59 9.29 -101.09 18.93
N PRO A 60 8.55 -100.62 17.95
CA PRO A 60 8.85 -99.28 17.44
C PRO A 60 8.34 -98.25 18.46
N ASP A 61 9.26 -97.63 19.13
CA ASP A 61 8.95 -96.48 20.01
C ASP A 61 8.48 -95.30 19.16
N LEU A 62 7.22 -95.33 18.77
CA LEU A 62 6.57 -94.28 18.01
C LEU A 62 6.39 -93.00 18.84
N ALA A 63 6.58 -93.06 20.14
CA ALA A 63 6.46 -91.90 21.02
C ALA A 63 7.62 -90.85 20.85
N GLY A 64 8.80 -91.38 20.34
CA GLY A 64 9.95 -90.49 20.07
C GLY A 64 9.88 -89.72 18.75
N LEU A 65 9.02 -90.16 17.81
CA LEU A 65 8.88 -89.51 16.50
C LEU A 65 7.82 -88.39 16.47
N LEU A 66 6.95 -88.30 17.46
CA LEU A 66 6.02 -87.18 17.70
C LEU A 66 6.64 -86.28 18.77
N GLY A 67 7.75 -85.67 18.44
CA GLY A 67 8.31 -84.60 19.23
C GLY A 67 7.25 -83.55 19.48
N LYS A 68 6.60 -83.59 20.64
CA LYS A 68 5.89 -82.44 21.17
C LYS A 68 6.96 -81.36 21.45
N GLU A 69 7.26 -80.54 20.45
CA GLU A 69 7.89 -79.25 20.73
C GLU A 69 7.08 -78.61 21.85
N LYS A 70 7.65 -78.54 23.04
CA LYS A 70 7.14 -77.63 24.08
C LYS A 70 7.31 -76.19 23.53
N VAL A 71 6.24 -75.67 22.91
CA VAL A 71 6.17 -74.26 22.61
C VAL A 71 6.28 -73.55 23.95
N THR A 72 7.46 -73.10 24.27
CA THR A 72 7.70 -72.22 25.40
C THR A 72 7.05 -70.89 25.04
N VAL A 73 5.80 -70.73 25.41
CA VAL A 73 5.11 -69.46 25.33
C VAL A 73 5.81 -68.52 26.31
N VAL A 74 6.56 -67.60 25.77
CA VAL A 74 7.15 -66.52 26.57
C VAL A 74 6.00 -65.61 27.06
N THR A 75 5.63 -65.80 28.32
CA THR A 75 4.59 -65.04 28.98
C THR A 75 5.24 -63.84 29.68
N TYR A 76 4.84 -62.66 29.37
CA TYR A 76 5.20 -61.42 30.09
C TYR A 76 4.12 -61.09 31.10
N LYS A 77 4.54 -60.70 32.31
CA LYS A 77 3.61 -60.23 33.33
C LYS A 77 3.15 -58.82 32.92
N VAL A 78 1.86 -58.61 32.67
CA VAL A 78 1.28 -57.33 32.37
C VAL A 78 1.26 -56.51 33.65
N ASN A 79 2.02 -55.40 33.65
CA ASN A 79 2.00 -54.44 34.73
C ASN A 79 1.10 -53.26 34.35
N LYS A 80 0.27 -52.80 35.28
CA LYS A 80 -0.45 -51.52 35.10
C LYS A 80 0.56 -50.37 35.20
N GLY A 81 0.65 -49.54 34.17
CA GLY A 81 1.50 -48.37 34.15
C GLY A 81 0.86 -47.24 33.32
N ALA A 82 1.39 -46.06 33.44
CA ALA A 82 0.98 -44.94 32.61
C ALA A 82 1.43 -45.18 31.16
N LEU A 83 0.52 -45.13 30.21
CA LEU A 83 0.80 -45.19 28.78
C LEU A 83 0.94 -43.79 28.23
N ALA A 84 2.13 -43.38 27.84
CA ALA A 84 2.36 -42.14 27.16
C ALA A 84 1.98 -42.26 25.67
N ILE A 85 0.92 -41.59 25.27
CA ILE A 85 0.53 -41.48 23.86
C ILE A 85 1.24 -40.29 23.27
N THR A 86 2.07 -40.47 22.28
CA THR A 86 2.82 -39.40 21.61
C THR A 86 2.43 -39.33 20.15
N VAL A 87 2.18 -38.12 19.67
CA VAL A 87 2.01 -37.79 18.25
C VAL A 87 3.37 -37.37 17.73
N LYS A 88 3.84 -37.96 16.64
CA LYS A 88 5.12 -37.61 15.99
C LYS A 88 4.83 -37.09 14.60
N GLU A 89 5.13 -35.83 14.36
CA GLU A 89 4.94 -35.19 13.07
C GLU A 89 6.22 -34.49 12.66
N ARG A 90 6.36 -34.23 11.37
CA ARG A 90 7.43 -33.38 10.81
C ARG A 90 6.92 -31.96 10.67
N GLY A 91 7.81 -30.98 10.86
CA GLY A 91 7.47 -29.58 10.71
C GLY A 91 8.63 -28.78 10.17
N ASN A 92 8.33 -27.58 9.78
CA ASN A 92 9.32 -26.59 9.36
C ASN A 92 9.56 -25.59 10.50
N LEU A 93 10.83 -25.30 10.75
CA LEU A 93 11.24 -24.28 11.70
C LEU A 93 11.09 -22.92 11.04
N GLU A 94 10.32 -22.04 11.66
CA GLU A 94 10.06 -20.68 11.19
C GLU A 94 10.23 -19.70 12.34
N SER A 95 10.55 -18.45 12.02
CA SER A 95 10.49 -17.39 13.03
C SER A 95 9.04 -17.09 13.41
N SER A 96 8.79 -16.86 14.68
CA SER A 96 7.46 -16.46 15.18
C SER A 96 7.03 -15.10 14.68
N LYS A 97 8.01 -14.18 14.48
CA LYS A 97 7.80 -12.81 13.98
C LYS A 97 8.76 -12.54 12.85
N ASN A 98 8.22 -12.47 11.64
CA ASN A 98 8.97 -12.01 10.47
C ASN A 98 8.58 -10.57 10.19
N GLU A 99 9.53 -9.68 10.10
CA GLU A 99 9.30 -8.35 9.54
C GLU A 99 9.70 -8.33 8.08
N ASP A 100 8.69 -8.22 7.22
CA ASP A 100 8.88 -8.09 5.78
C ASP A 100 9.13 -6.61 5.45
N VAL A 101 10.26 -6.29 4.86
CA VAL A 101 10.57 -4.96 4.34
C VAL A 101 10.25 -4.93 2.85
N MET A 102 9.30 -4.06 2.51
CA MET A 102 8.77 -3.92 1.15
C MET A 102 9.29 -2.64 0.52
N SER A 103 9.32 -2.61 -0.82
CA SER A 103 9.52 -1.36 -1.55
C SER A 103 8.33 -0.43 -1.34
N GLU A 104 8.57 0.77 -0.81
CA GLU A 104 7.56 1.82 -0.66
C GLU A 104 7.65 2.88 -1.76
N VAL A 105 8.51 2.68 -2.74
CA VAL A 105 8.69 3.59 -3.88
C VAL A 105 7.57 3.35 -4.88
N GLU A 106 6.89 4.41 -5.28
CA GLU A 106 5.83 4.35 -6.29
C GLU A 106 6.38 3.89 -7.66
N GLY A 107 5.65 2.99 -8.30
CA GLY A 107 6.02 2.46 -9.60
C GLY A 107 7.01 1.30 -9.53
N SER A 108 8.02 1.34 -10.38
CA SER A 108 9.04 0.29 -10.47
C SER A 108 10.42 0.92 -10.50
N THR A 109 11.34 0.35 -9.74
CA THR A 109 12.71 0.80 -9.61
C THR A 109 13.67 -0.39 -9.62
N THR A 110 14.97 -0.14 -9.68
CA THR A 110 16.01 -1.17 -9.73
C THR A 110 16.82 -1.16 -8.45
N ILE A 111 17.21 -2.31 -7.96
CA ILE A 111 18.11 -2.45 -6.81
C ILE A 111 19.53 -2.09 -7.26
N ILE A 112 20.12 -1.04 -6.67
CA ILE A 112 21.52 -0.68 -6.91
C ILE A 112 22.44 -1.55 -6.06
N LYS A 113 22.11 -1.67 -4.78
CA LYS A 113 22.92 -2.39 -3.80
C LYS A 113 22.01 -3.03 -2.76
N ILE A 114 22.34 -4.27 -2.39
CA ILE A 114 21.67 -4.99 -1.31
C ILE A 114 22.74 -5.73 -0.50
N LEU A 115 22.56 -5.80 0.82
CA LEU A 115 23.48 -6.56 1.68
C LEU A 115 23.32 -8.05 1.40
N PRO A 116 24.41 -8.84 1.42
CA PRO A 116 24.36 -10.28 1.19
C PRO A 116 23.43 -10.98 2.18
N GLU A 117 22.74 -12.01 1.70
CA GLU A 117 21.90 -12.87 2.54
C GLU A 117 22.72 -13.46 3.69
N GLY A 118 22.13 -13.53 4.88
CA GLY A 118 22.82 -14.00 6.08
C GLY A 118 23.64 -12.94 6.83
N THR A 119 23.67 -11.68 6.37
CA THR A 119 24.31 -10.61 7.09
C THR A 119 23.49 -10.17 8.31
N ARG A 120 24.14 -9.99 9.47
CA ARG A 120 23.48 -9.42 10.65
C ARG A 120 23.45 -7.91 10.55
N VAL A 121 22.29 -7.33 10.75
CA VAL A 121 22.05 -5.88 10.70
C VAL A 121 21.44 -5.40 12.00
N ARG A 122 21.69 -4.13 12.32
CA ARG A 122 21.11 -3.42 13.45
C ARG A 122 19.95 -2.55 12.98
N LYS A 123 19.05 -2.24 13.88
CA LYS A 123 17.96 -1.30 13.64
C LYS A 123 18.49 0.03 13.08
N GLY A 124 17.91 0.48 11.94
CA GLY A 124 18.30 1.70 11.25
C GLY A 124 19.51 1.56 10.31
N GLU A 125 20.10 0.38 10.17
CA GLU A 125 21.18 0.13 9.23
C GLU A 125 20.65 0.02 7.79
N LEU A 126 21.39 0.56 6.81
CA LEU A 126 21.02 0.51 5.41
C LEU A 126 21.22 -0.91 4.86
N VAL A 127 20.12 -1.55 4.46
CA VAL A 127 20.13 -2.91 3.93
C VAL A 127 20.07 -2.93 2.41
N CYS A 128 19.25 -2.07 1.81
CA CYS A 128 19.08 -2.03 0.36
C CYS A 128 18.97 -0.58 -0.11
N GLU A 129 19.59 -0.29 -1.23
CA GLU A 129 19.50 1.00 -1.93
C GLU A 129 18.88 0.79 -3.31
N LEU A 130 17.77 1.49 -3.55
CA LEU A 130 17.05 1.50 -4.81
C LEU A 130 17.50 2.69 -5.67
N ASP A 131 17.35 2.55 -6.97
CA ASP A 131 17.72 3.61 -7.92
C ASP A 131 16.80 4.83 -7.74
N SER A 132 17.41 5.93 -7.37
CA SER A 132 16.76 7.22 -7.17
C SER A 132 17.14 8.27 -8.23
N ALA A 133 17.89 7.90 -9.27
CA ALA A 133 18.40 8.86 -10.25
C ALA A 133 17.26 9.61 -10.95
N SER A 134 16.28 8.88 -11.49
CA SER A 134 15.10 9.47 -12.14
C SER A 134 14.29 10.36 -11.19
N LEU A 135 14.13 9.97 -9.91
CA LEU A 135 13.42 10.76 -8.91
C LEU A 135 14.19 12.06 -8.56
N LYS A 136 15.52 12.01 -8.52
CA LYS A 136 16.36 13.20 -8.30
C LYS A 136 16.26 14.19 -9.46
N ASP A 137 16.22 13.70 -10.70
CA ASP A 137 16.02 14.54 -11.88
C ASP A 137 14.62 15.18 -11.85
N GLN A 138 13.59 14.41 -11.50
CA GLN A 138 12.25 14.93 -11.32
C GLN A 138 12.17 15.97 -10.19
N LEU A 139 12.84 15.73 -9.06
CA LEU A 139 12.92 16.67 -7.94
C LEU A 139 13.59 17.99 -8.38
N THR A 140 14.66 17.92 -9.17
CA THR A 140 15.35 19.11 -9.68
C THR A 140 14.42 19.94 -10.58
N ASN A 141 13.70 19.29 -11.48
CA ASN A 141 12.70 19.94 -12.33
C ASN A 141 11.54 20.52 -11.51
N GLN A 142 11.08 19.78 -10.51
CA GLN A 142 10.00 20.24 -9.62
C GLN A 142 10.42 21.47 -8.80
N ARG A 143 11.67 21.54 -8.34
CA ARG A 143 12.20 22.72 -7.65
C ARG A 143 12.18 23.98 -8.53
N ILE A 144 12.51 23.82 -9.80
CA ILE A 144 12.41 24.95 -10.77
C ILE A 144 10.95 25.39 -10.88
N THR A 145 10.01 24.45 -10.98
CA THR A 145 8.58 24.75 -11.04
C THR A 145 8.08 25.45 -9.79
N VAL A 146 8.51 25.01 -8.60
CA VAL A 146 8.20 25.69 -7.33
C VAL A 146 8.72 27.11 -7.31
N GLN A 147 9.96 27.35 -7.75
CA GLN A 147 10.52 28.71 -7.83
C GLN A 147 9.74 29.61 -8.80
N GLN A 148 9.30 29.06 -9.94
CA GLN A 148 8.45 29.79 -10.90
C GLN A 148 7.07 30.12 -10.29
N ALA A 149 6.46 29.18 -9.59
CA ALA A 149 5.19 29.40 -8.90
C ALA A 149 5.32 30.43 -7.76
N GLU A 150 6.44 30.40 -7.02
CA GLU A 150 6.73 31.37 -5.97
C GLU A 150 6.90 32.77 -6.53
N ALA A 151 7.66 32.93 -7.62
CA ALA A 151 7.79 34.22 -8.31
C ALA A 151 6.44 34.73 -8.83
N ALA A 152 5.59 33.86 -9.37
CA ALA A 152 4.26 34.22 -9.82
C ALA A 152 3.35 34.67 -8.65
N TYR A 153 3.42 33.98 -7.50
CA TYR A 153 2.72 34.38 -6.28
C TYR A 153 3.19 35.72 -5.76
N GLN A 154 4.50 35.96 -5.69
CA GLN A 154 5.04 37.27 -5.28
C GLN A 154 4.60 38.39 -6.20
N ASN A 155 4.59 38.19 -7.51
CA ASN A 155 4.10 39.17 -8.49
C ASN A 155 2.61 39.48 -8.31
N SER A 156 1.76 38.45 -8.07
CA SER A 156 0.32 38.70 -7.84
C SER A 156 0.07 39.40 -6.51
N LYS A 157 0.85 39.11 -5.47
CA LYS A 157 0.82 39.84 -4.20
C LYS A 157 1.16 41.31 -4.36
N LEU A 158 2.24 41.63 -5.08
CA LEU A 158 2.62 43.01 -5.39
C LEU A 158 1.54 43.71 -6.20
N THR A 159 0.90 43.01 -7.13
CA THR A 159 -0.21 43.59 -7.93
C THR A 159 -1.39 43.98 -7.04
N ARG A 160 -1.74 43.15 -6.04
CA ARG A 160 -2.77 43.48 -5.06
C ARG A 160 -2.37 44.72 -4.22
N GLU A 161 -1.14 44.75 -3.73
CA GLU A 161 -0.64 45.86 -2.94
C GLU A 161 -0.69 47.18 -3.73
N VAL A 162 -0.32 47.17 -5.02
CA VAL A 162 -0.42 48.33 -5.91
C VAL A 162 -1.88 48.77 -6.09
N ALA A 163 -2.82 47.81 -6.22
CA ALA A 163 -4.24 48.14 -6.32
C ALA A 163 -4.79 48.74 -5.02
N GLU A 164 -4.34 48.32 -3.85
CA GLU A 164 -4.69 48.92 -2.55
C GLU A 164 -4.12 50.32 -2.40
N ILE A 165 -2.88 50.54 -2.81
CA ILE A 165 -2.26 51.89 -2.84
C ILE A 165 -3.04 52.82 -3.75
N ALA A 166 -3.47 52.37 -4.93
CA ALA A 166 -4.26 53.18 -5.87
C ALA A 166 -5.62 53.60 -5.27
N LEU A 167 -6.26 52.72 -4.47
CA LEU A 167 -7.48 53.11 -3.75
C LEU A 167 -7.21 54.19 -2.71
N ASN A 168 -6.15 54.02 -1.93
CA ASN A 168 -5.78 55.01 -0.90
C ASN A 168 -5.38 56.35 -1.51
N GLU A 169 -4.60 56.36 -2.60
CA GLU A 169 -4.25 57.57 -3.36
C GLU A 169 -5.51 58.30 -3.84
N TYR A 170 -6.47 57.56 -4.40
CA TYR A 170 -7.72 58.17 -4.85
C TYR A 170 -8.47 58.83 -3.69
N ILE A 171 -8.67 58.10 -2.58
CA ILE A 171 -9.46 58.55 -1.44
C ILE A 171 -8.80 59.75 -0.74
N GLU A 172 -7.51 59.66 -0.44
CA GLU A 172 -6.79 60.66 0.35
C GLU A 172 -6.18 61.78 -0.48
N GLY A 173 -5.84 61.51 -1.75
CA GLY A 173 -5.23 62.44 -2.68
C GLY A 173 -6.27 63.06 -3.64
N THR A 174 -6.53 62.38 -4.74
CA THR A 174 -7.28 62.87 -5.88
C THR A 174 -8.68 63.34 -5.50
N TYR A 175 -9.46 62.54 -4.78
CA TYR A 175 -10.81 62.89 -4.36
C TYR A 175 -10.82 64.14 -3.45
N MET A 176 -9.89 64.23 -2.50
CA MET A 176 -9.80 65.36 -1.59
C MET A 176 -9.41 66.65 -2.30
N GLN A 177 -8.57 66.58 -3.34
CA GLN A 177 -8.20 67.68 -4.18
C GLN A 177 -9.41 68.15 -4.97
N ASP A 178 -10.12 67.26 -5.67
CA ASP A 178 -11.29 67.61 -6.49
C ASP A 178 -12.41 68.21 -5.65
N ILE A 179 -12.67 67.70 -4.46
CA ILE A 179 -13.68 68.26 -3.57
C ILE A 179 -13.31 69.70 -3.10
N ARG A 180 -12.07 69.92 -2.68
CA ARG A 180 -11.61 71.22 -2.26
C ARG A 180 -11.70 72.23 -3.39
N GLN A 181 -11.35 71.84 -4.61
CA GLN A 181 -11.48 72.72 -5.80
C GLN A 181 -12.95 73.03 -6.05
N ALA A 182 -13.87 72.05 -6.04
CA ALA A 182 -15.29 72.30 -6.26
C ALA A 182 -15.93 73.10 -5.12
N GLU A 183 -15.49 72.98 -3.88
CA GLU A 183 -15.92 73.79 -2.75
C GLU A 183 -15.42 75.23 -2.89
N GLY A 184 -14.20 75.41 -3.41
CA GLY A 184 -13.68 76.74 -3.76
C GLY A 184 -14.48 77.43 -4.87
N GLU A 185 -14.80 76.68 -5.96
CA GLU A 185 -15.64 77.18 -7.05
C GLU A 185 -17.04 77.55 -6.54
N LYS A 186 -17.65 76.80 -5.65
CA LYS A 186 -18.94 77.15 -5.01
C LYS A 186 -18.84 78.39 -4.20
N ALA A 187 -17.80 78.56 -3.37
CA ALA A 187 -17.62 79.74 -2.54
C ALA A 187 -17.47 81.03 -3.38
N LEU A 188 -16.75 80.96 -4.53
CA LEU A 188 -16.64 82.04 -5.47
C LEU A 188 -17.99 82.40 -6.10
N ALA A 189 -18.73 81.38 -6.61
CA ALA A 189 -20.04 81.56 -7.22
C ALA A 189 -21.08 82.08 -6.21
N GLU A 190 -21.02 81.67 -4.96
CA GLU A 190 -21.87 82.23 -3.89
C GLU A 190 -21.58 83.68 -3.60
N THR A 191 -20.31 84.07 -3.59
CA THR A 191 -19.88 85.44 -3.41
C THR A 191 -20.37 86.34 -4.58
N GLU A 192 -20.28 85.86 -5.84
CA GLU A 192 -20.76 86.51 -6.99
C GLU A 192 -22.28 86.68 -6.99
N MET A 193 -23.03 85.67 -6.61
CA MET A 193 -24.48 85.76 -6.46
C MET A 193 -24.88 86.75 -5.38
N LEU A 194 -24.18 86.83 -4.25
CA LEU A 194 -24.43 87.77 -3.19
C LEU A 194 -24.21 89.21 -3.71
N ARG A 195 -23.10 89.47 -4.42
CA ARG A 195 -22.80 90.76 -5.07
C ARG A 195 -23.87 91.19 -6.12
N ALA A 196 -24.30 90.24 -6.96
CA ALA A 196 -25.36 90.49 -7.93
C ALA A 196 -26.70 90.78 -7.24
N LYS A 197 -27.03 90.10 -6.13
CA LYS A 197 -28.21 90.38 -5.32
C LYS A 197 -28.21 91.81 -4.71
N ASP A 198 -27.06 92.24 -4.19
CA ASP A 198 -26.90 93.56 -3.63
C ASP A 198 -26.99 94.64 -4.72
N ARG A 199 -26.43 94.41 -5.91
CA ARG A 199 -26.57 95.28 -7.06
C ARG A 199 -28.03 95.42 -7.53
N LEU A 200 -28.74 94.30 -7.62
CA LEU A 200 -30.17 94.34 -7.97
C LEU A 200 -30.98 95.09 -6.94
N LYS A 201 -30.70 94.85 -5.61
CA LYS A 201 -31.35 95.62 -4.53
C LYS A 201 -31.15 97.15 -4.69
N TRP A 202 -29.91 97.52 -4.98
CA TRP A 202 -29.58 98.92 -5.24
C TRP A 202 -30.30 99.44 -6.53
N ALA A 203 -30.25 98.67 -7.63
CA ALA A 203 -30.92 99.02 -8.88
C ALA A 203 -32.44 99.17 -8.72
N ASN A 204 -33.10 98.38 -7.95
CA ASN A 204 -34.52 98.52 -7.61
C ASN A 204 -34.79 99.84 -6.86
N GLN A 205 -33.97 100.16 -5.83
CA GLN A 205 -34.12 101.41 -5.09
C GLN A 205 -33.92 102.65 -5.96
N MET A 206 -33.01 102.63 -6.95
CA MET A 206 -32.75 103.73 -7.86
C MET A 206 -33.84 103.82 -8.94
N PHE A 207 -34.39 102.69 -9.40
CA PHE A 207 -35.52 102.68 -10.32
C PHE A 207 -36.79 103.30 -9.65
N ASP A 208 -37.09 102.92 -8.43
CA ASP A 208 -38.23 103.44 -7.67
C ASP A 208 -38.11 104.93 -7.43
N LYS A 209 -36.90 105.51 -7.36
CA LYS A 209 -36.61 106.91 -7.27
C LYS A 209 -36.51 107.64 -8.62
N GLY A 210 -36.71 106.90 -9.73
CA GLY A 210 -36.68 107.49 -11.10
C GLY A 210 -35.30 107.74 -11.69
N TYR A 211 -34.20 107.29 -11.02
CA TYR A 211 -32.80 107.52 -11.44
C TYR A 211 -32.25 106.45 -12.37
N LEU A 212 -32.95 105.32 -12.54
CA LEU A 212 -32.48 104.19 -13.38
C LEU A 212 -33.55 103.79 -14.39
N SER A 213 -33.15 103.40 -15.61
CA SER A 213 -34.07 102.93 -16.66
C SER A 213 -34.52 101.48 -16.36
N ASN A 214 -35.72 101.11 -16.88
CA ASN A 214 -36.22 99.74 -16.76
C ASN A 214 -35.28 98.70 -17.43
N THR A 215 -34.67 99.09 -18.54
CA THR A 215 -33.68 98.23 -19.24
C THR A 215 -32.47 97.91 -18.36
N ALA A 216 -31.97 98.86 -17.57
CA ALA A 216 -30.86 98.67 -16.67
C ALA A 216 -31.23 97.75 -15.46
N LYS A 217 -32.47 97.89 -14.93
CA LYS A 217 -33.00 96.98 -13.88
C LYS A 217 -33.08 95.58 -14.37
N VAL A 218 -33.69 95.30 -15.55
CA VAL A 218 -33.79 93.99 -16.16
C VAL A 218 -32.42 93.34 -16.43
N ALA A 219 -31.42 94.20 -16.79
CA ALA A 219 -30.05 93.71 -16.95
C ALA A 219 -29.46 93.17 -15.64
N GLU A 220 -29.70 93.82 -14.48
CA GLU A 220 -29.25 93.32 -13.18
C GLU A 220 -30.04 92.14 -12.68
N GLU A 221 -31.35 92.06 -13.04
CA GLU A 221 -32.13 90.81 -12.81
C GLU A 221 -31.53 89.59 -13.56
N ALA A 222 -31.19 89.78 -14.84
CA ALA A 222 -30.54 88.74 -15.64
C ALA A 222 -29.13 88.42 -15.13
N ASN A 223 -28.38 89.40 -14.57
CA ASN A 223 -27.09 89.16 -13.93
C ASN A 223 -27.24 88.29 -12.67
N LEU A 224 -28.22 88.58 -11.81
CA LEU A 224 -28.51 87.74 -10.62
C LEU A 224 -28.93 86.38 -11.03
N GLN A 225 -29.77 86.19 -12.06
CA GLN A 225 -30.19 84.87 -12.53
C GLN A 225 -28.99 84.09 -13.04
N ARG A 226 -28.04 84.66 -13.78
CA ARG A 226 -26.81 84.02 -14.21
C ARG A 226 -25.95 83.61 -13.03
N ALA A 227 -25.76 84.51 -12.04
CA ALA A 227 -24.98 84.16 -10.84
C ALA A 227 -25.63 83.07 -9.99
N THR A 228 -26.97 83.03 -9.87
CA THR A 228 -27.72 81.97 -9.17
C THR A 228 -27.54 80.66 -9.89
N PHE A 229 -27.66 80.65 -11.24
CA PHE A 229 -27.43 79.45 -12.02
C PHE A 229 -25.98 78.91 -11.89
N SER A 230 -24.97 79.79 -11.87
CA SER A 230 -23.58 79.46 -11.65
C SER A 230 -23.37 78.77 -10.28
N LYS A 231 -24.03 79.28 -9.20
CA LYS A 231 -24.00 78.70 -7.87
C LYS A 231 -24.63 77.29 -7.87
N GLU A 232 -25.82 77.10 -8.46
CA GLU A 232 -26.51 75.84 -8.57
C GLU A 232 -25.69 74.83 -9.35
N GLN A 233 -25.01 75.23 -10.41
CA GLN A 233 -24.08 74.36 -11.16
C GLN A 233 -22.90 73.91 -10.31
N ALA A 234 -22.28 74.79 -9.51
CA ALA A 234 -21.20 74.41 -8.61
C ALA A 234 -21.66 73.47 -7.48
N GLU A 235 -22.88 73.74 -6.94
CA GLU A 235 -23.49 72.82 -5.95
C GLU A 235 -23.78 71.42 -6.54
N THR A 236 -24.30 71.40 -7.75
CA THR A 236 -24.56 70.12 -8.47
C THR A 236 -23.27 69.34 -8.72
N LYS A 237 -22.18 70.07 -9.10
CA LYS A 237 -20.84 69.44 -9.29
C LYS A 237 -20.36 68.82 -8.02
N ILE A 238 -20.49 69.40 -6.85
CA ILE A 238 -20.13 68.85 -5.55
C ILE A 238 -20.96 67.55 -5.25
N THR A 239 -22.27 67.63 -5.48
CA THR A 239 -23.17 66.49 -5.30
C THR A 239 -22.79 65.35 -6.19
N VAL A 240 -22.52 65.58 -7.47
CA VAL A 240 -22.06 64.57 -8.41
C VAL A 240 -20.73 63.96 -7.94
N LEU A 241 -19.78 64.78 -7.49
CA LEU A 241 -18.51 64.28 -6.97
C LEU A 241 -18.69 63.41 -5.71
N LYS A 242 -19.50 63.87 -4.76
CA LYS A 242 -19.68 63.16 -3.46
C LYS A 242 -20.50 61.89 -3.60
N GLU A 243 -21.60 61.91 -4.32
CA GLU A 243 -22.55 60.81 -4.36
C GLU A 243 -22.29 59.82 -5.50
N TYR A 244 -21.88 60.26 -6.64
CA TYR A 244 -21.77 59.44 -7.85
C TYR A 244 -20.31 59.11 -8.20
N THR A 245 -19.45 60.12 -8.37
CA THR A 245 -18.08 59.92 -8.84
C THR A 245 -17.24 59.17 -7.81
N LYS A 246 -17.28 59.57 -6.54
CA LYS A 246 -16.60 58.86 -5.46
C LYS A 246 -17.03 57.41 -5.39
N LYS A 247 -18.36 57.17 -5.35
CA LYS A 247 -18.90 55.82 -5.24
C LYS A 247 -18.50 54.93 -6.43
N LYS A 248 -18.58 55.47 -7.64
CA LYS A 248 -18.17 54.75 -8.84
C LYS A 248 -16.70 54.39 -8.78
N MET A 249 -15.80 55.33 -8.56
CA MET A 249 -14.36 55.11 -8.55
C MET A 249 -13.92 54.20 -7.42
N THR A 250 -14.47 54.33 -6.21
CA THR A 250 -14.17 53.39 -5.11
C THR A 250 -14.66 52.00 -5.40
N THR A 251 -15.81 51.83 -6.05
CA THR A 251 -16.31 50.49 -6.45
C THR A 251 -15.41 49.88 -7.51
N ASP A 252 -14.99 50.67 -8.52
CA ASP A 252 -14.10 50.18 -9.58
C ASP A 252 -12.74 49.78 -9.03
N LEU A 253 -12.14 50.56 -8.13
CA LEU A 253 -10.86 50.28 -7.49
C LEU A 253 -10.98 49.07 -6.55
N ASN A 254 -12.05 48.96 -5.76
CA ASN A 254 -12.31 47.78 -4.94
C ASN A 254 -12.49 46.50 -5.79
N SER A 255 -13.17 46.61 -6.94
CA SER A 255 -13.29 45.47 -7.87
C SER A 255 -11.93 45.03 -8.40
N ASN A 256 -11.01 46.00 -8.65
CA ASN A 256 -9.64 45.67 -9.07
C ASN A 256 -8.84 44.98 -7.93
N ILE A 257 -9.01 45.43 -6.68
CA ILE A 257 -8.42 44.76 -5.50
C ILE A 257 -8.93 43.36 -5.36
N GLU A 258 -10.25 43.15 -5.47
CA GLU A 258 -10.83 41.79 -5.35
C GLU A 258 -10.39 40.86 -6.48
N LYS A 259 -10.21 41.36 -7.70
CA LYS A 259 -9.62 40.61 -8.81
C LYS A 259 -8.17 40.23 -8.52
N ALA A 260 -7.35 41.19 -8.09
CA ALA A 260 -5.95 40.96 -7.75
C ALA A 260 -5.81 39.99 -6.57
N ARG A 261 -6.71 40.07 -5.57
CA ARG A 261 -6.78 39.17 -4.44
C ARG A 261 -7.16 37.74 -4.87
N SER A 262 -8.11 37.63 -5.79
CA SER A 262 -8.49 36.30 -6.33
C SER A 262 -7.34 35.68 -7.12
N ASP A 263 -6.61 36.48 -7.87
CA ASP A 263 -5.40 36.04 -8.57
C ASP A 263 -4.29 35.60 -7.59
N GLU A 264 -4.05 36.36 -6.52
CA GLU A 264 -3.09 36.02 -5.47
C GLU A 264 -3.44 34.66 -4.83
N LEU A 265 -4.71 34.47 -4.44
CA LEU A 265 -5.17 33.19 -3.87
C LEU A 265 -5.01 32.00 -4.85
N ALA A 266 -5.27 32.23 -6.13
CA ALA A 266 -5.07 31.19 -7.14
C ALA A 266 -3.59 30.83 -7.32
N LYS A 267 -2.69 31.83 -7.28
CA LYS A 267 -1.24 31.59 -7.36
C LYS A 267 -0.70 30.97 -6.08
N GLU A 268 -1.21 31.36 -4.92
CA GLU A 268 -0.88 30.72 -3.64
C GLU A 268 -1.26 29.23 -3.63
N ALA A 269 -2.49 28.92 -4.08
CA ALA A 269 -2.93 27.53 -4.19
C ALA A 269 -2.03 26.70 -5.15
N THR A 270 -1.63 27.30 -6.26
CA THR A 270 -0.70 26.66 -7.21
C THR A 270 0.65 26.42 -6.56
N LEU A 271 1.21 27.42 -5.86
CA LEU A 271 2.49 27.28 -5.14
C LEU A 271 2.44 26.18 -4.09
N ASN A 272 1.36 26.11 -3.31
CA ASN A 272 1.20 25.08 -2.30
C ASN A 272 1.13 23.68 -2.93
N LEU A 273 0.41 23.51 -4.03
CA LEU A 273 0.35 22.26 -4.79
C LEU A 273 1.73 21.84 -5.30
N GLU A 274 2.51 22.76 -5.85
CA GLU A 274 3.85 22.45 -6.36
C GLU A 274 4.84 22.11 -5.22
N LYS A 275 4.71 22.77 -4.06
CA LYS A 275 5.47 22.41 -2.84
C LYS A 275 5.10 21.02 -2.30
N GLU A 276 3.83 20.65 -2.33
CA GLU A 276 3.39 19.29 -1.95
C GLU A 276 4.00 18.22 -2.87
N LYS A 277 4.04 18.48 -4.18
CA LYS A 277 4.69 17.57 -5.14
C LYS A 277 6.20 17.45 -4.85
N GLU A 278 6.88 18.55 -4.54
CA GLU A 278 8.30 18.53 -4.15
C GLU A 278 8.52 17.70 -2.89
N ALA A 279 7.68 17.90 -1.86
CA ALA A 279 7.75 17.14 -0.62
C ALA A 279 7.50 15.63 -0.87
N LYS A 280 6.54 15.28 -1.73
CA LYS A 280 6.27 13.90 -2.12
C LYS A 280 7.48 13.27 -2.80
N LEU A 281 8.09 13.95 -3.76
CA LEU A 281 9.30 13.44 -4.45
C LEU A 281 10.48 13.26 -3.48
N THR A 282 10.65 14.18 -2.54
CA THR A 282 11.69 14.08 -1.51
C THR A 282 11.46 12.87 -0.63
N ALA A 283 10.23 12.64 -0.16
CA ALA A 283 9.88 11.45 0.62
C ALA A 283 10.08 10.15 -0.18
N GLN A 284 9.79 10.15 -1.49
CA GLN A 284 10.04 8.99 -2.35
C GLN A 284 11.55 8.69 -2.49
N ILE A 285 12.39 9.71 -2.57
CA ILE A 285 13.85 9.53 -2.61
C ILE A 285 14.37 8.96 -1.29
N GLU A 286 13.84 9.40 -0.16
CA GLU A 286 14.19 8.84 1.16
C GLU A 286 13.79 7.36 1.26
N LYS A 287 12.61 6.99 0.73
CA LYS A 287 12.13 5.62 0.65
C LYS A 287 12.94 4.70 -0.27
N CYS A 288 13.79 5.26 -1.14
CA CYS A 288 14.75 4.46 -1.91
C CYS A 288 15.84 3.83 -1.03
N LYS A 289 16.00 4.29 0.20
CA LYS A 289 16.92 3.73 1.18
C LYS A 289 16.15 2.86 2.16
N LEU A 290 16.22 1.56 1.98
CA LEU A 290 15.55 0.59 2.84
C LEU A 290 16.42 0.29 4.06
N LEU A 291 15.93 0.72 5.21
CA LEU A 291 16.60 0.54 6.50
C LEU A 291 16.02 -0.67 7.23
N ALA A 292 16.83 -1.32 8.06
CA ALA A 292 16.38 -2.39 8.93
C ALA A 292 15.45 -1.83 10.03
N PRO A 293 14.18 -2.31 10.14
CA PRO A 293 13.28 -1.88 11.20
C PRO A 293 13.70 -2.39 12.58
N ASN A 294 14.33 -3.55 12.66
CA ASN A 294 14.82 -4.20 13.87
C ASN A 294 16.17 -4.87 13.63
N ASP A 295 16.79 -5.28 14.73
CA ASP A 295 18.00 -6.10 14.68
C ASP A 295 17.64 -7.51 14.16
N GLY A 296 18.41 -8.05 13.23
CA GLY A 296 18.10 -9.37 12.66
C GLY A 296 19.10 -9.85 11.63
N LEU A 297 18.76 -10.94 10.98
CA LEU A 297 19.49 -11.52 9.86
C LEU A 297 18.76 -11.20 8.56
N VAL A 298 19.45 -10.72 7.56
CA VAL A 298 18.85 -10.42 6.25
C VAL A 298 18.56 -11.74 5.51
N VAL A 299 17.31 -11.96 5.14
CA VAL A 299 16.87 -13.08 4.29
C VAL A 299 16.13 -12.48 3.10
N TYR A 300 16.51 -12.85 1.88
CA TYR A 300 15.84 -12.35 0.68
C TYR A 300 14.41 -12.91 0.57
N ALA A 301 13.47 -12.07 0.15
CA ALA A 301 12.07 -12.47 -0.01
C ALA A 301 11.83 -13.22 -1.35
N ASN A 302 12.67 -14.21 -1.65
CA ASN A 302 12.58 -15.05 -2.85
C ASN A 302 11.57 -16.20 -2.63
N ASP A 303 10.27 -15.88 -2.43
CA ASP A 303 9.26 -16.93 -2.30
C ASP A 303 9.00 -17.59 -3.66
N PRO A 304 9.19 -18.89 -3.81
CA PRO A 304 8.70 -19.62 -4.97
C PRO A 304 7.17 -19.50 -5.00
N GLY A 305 6.65 -18.76 -5.96
CA GLY A 305 5.22 -18.47 -6.08
C GLY A 305 4.38 -19.74 -5.93
N ARG A 306 3.29 -19.67 -5.20
CA ARG A 306 2.36 -20.76 -4.84
C ARG A 306 1.75 -21.48 -6.05
N PHE A 307 1.89 -20.94 -7.21
CA PHE A 307 1.56 -21.50 -8.53
C PHE A 307 2.83 -21.42 -9.38
N GLY A 308 3.46 -22.54 -9.60
CA GLY A 308 4.75 -22.71 -10.29
C GLY A 308 4.88 -22.12 -11.70
N GLY A 309 4.81 -20.80 -11.80
CA GLY A 309 4.83 -20.05 -13.05
C GLY A 309 5.14 -18.56 -12.89
N SER A 310 5.65 -18.11 -11.76
CA SER A 310 5.96 -16.69 -11.62
C SER A 310 7.33 -16.38 -12.18
N ASN A 311 7.37 -15.61 -13.27
CA ASN A 311 8.50 -14.77 -13.68
C ASN A 311 8.72 -13.62 -12.66
N GLN A 312 8.67 -13.89 -11.34
CA GLN A 312 9.12 -12.90 -10.38
C GLN A 312 10.65 -12.90 -10.45
N PRO A 313 11.26 -11.76 -10.81
CA PRO A 313 12.71 -11.68 -10.83
C PRO A 313 13.23 -11.98 -9.44
N GLN A 314 14.24 -12.81 -9.35
CA GLN A 314 14.95 -13.10 -8.10
C GLN A 314 15.50 -11.78 -7.54
N ILE A 315 15.41 -11.61 -6.22
CA ILE A 315 15.96 -10.42 -5.55
C ILE A 315 17.49 -10.52 -5.58
N GLU A 316 18.10 -9.67 -6.40
CA GLU A 316 19.55 -9.54 -6.55
C GLU A 316 19.92 -8.11 -6.99
N GLU A 317 21.17 -7.76 -6.97
CA GLU A 317 21.63 -6.47 -7.49
C GLU A 317 21.32 -6.37 -8.99
N GLY A 318 20.70 -5.25 -9.39
CA GLY A 318 20.20 -5.04 -10.76
C GLY A 318 18.77 -5.55 -11.00
N ALA A 319 18.14 -6.23 -10.07
CA ALA A 319 16.77 -6.68 -10.20
C ALA A 319 15.78 -5.52 -10.14
N GLN A 320 14.71 -5.60 -10.94
CA GLN A 320 13.64 -4.64 -10.95
C GLN A 320 12.58 -5.02 -9.89
N VAL A 321 12.24 -4.08 -9.04
CA VAL A 321 11.24 -4.23 -7.97
C VAL A 321 10.08 -3.26 -8.17
N ARG A 322 8.90 -3.66 -7.71
CA ARG A 322 7.66 -2.88 -7.77
C ARG A 322 7.25 -2.37 -6.39
N GLU A 323 6.38 -1.40 -6.39
CA GLU A 323 5.73 -0.95 -5.16
C GLU A 323 5.10 -2.12 -4.39
N ARG A 324 5.26 -2.12 -3.07
CA ARG A 324 4.77 -3.16 -2.14
C ARG A 324 5.32 -4.56 -2.39
N GLN A 325 6.36 -4.69 -3.19
CA GLN A 325 7.05 -5.96 -3.33
C GLN A 325 7.97 -6.17 -2.13
N PRO A 326 7.87 -7.30 -1.41
CA PRO A 326 8.81 -7.62 -0.35
C PRO A 326 10.20 -7.85 -0.96
N ILE A 327 11.21 -7.23 -0.36
CA ILE A 327 12.60 -7.32 -0.81
C ILE A 327 13.39 -8.23 0.12
N PHE A 328 13.27 -8.01 1.41
CA PHE A 328 13.94 -8.85 2.40
C PHE A 328 13.08 -9.00 3.65
N ARG A 329 13.39 -10.05 4.41
CA ARG A 329 12.77 -10.37 5.70
C ARG A 329 13.81 -10.34 6.78
N LEU A 330 13.41 -9.90 7.95
CA LEU A 330 14.20 -9.98 9.18
C LEU A 330 13.50 -10.96 10.14
N PRO A 331 13.87 -12.25 10.13
CA PRO A 331 13.35 -13.21 11.09
C PRO A 331 13.91 -12.91 12.48
N ASP A 332 13.06 -12.96 13.50
CA ASP A 332 13.49 -12.94 14.90
C ASP A 332 14.03 -14.31 15.28
N ILE A 333 15.33 -14.40 15.43
CA ILE A 333 16.04 -15.65 15.77
C ILE A 333 15.75 -16.09 17.21
N ASN A 334 15.36 -15.17 18.09
CA ASN A 334 15.14 -15.47 19.51
C ASN A 334 13.77 -16.11 19.76
N ASN A 335 12.83 -15.90 18.84
CA ASN A 335 11.46 -16.40 18.95
C ASN A 335 11.13 -17.31 17.76
N MET A 336 11.51 -18.57 17.88
CA MET A 336 11.29 -19.57 16.84
C MET A 336 10.05 -20.42 17.13
N ARG A 337 9.38 -20.84 16.08
CA ARG A 337 8.24 -21.78 16.13
C ARG A 337 8.38 -22.89 15.10
N VAL A 338 7.80 -24.01 15.37
CA VAL A 338 7.68 -25.13 14.42
C VAL A 338 6.27 -25.12 13.85
N ASN A 339 6.16 -25.03 12.54
CA ASN A 339 4.91 -25.20 11.82
C ASN A 339 4.82 -26.65 11.34
N THR A 340 3.88 -27.41 11.89
CA THR A 340 3.67 -28.80 11.58
C THR A 340 2.26 -29.08 11.08
N LYS A 341 2.09 -30.09 10.27
CA LYS A 341 0.81 -30.54 9.72
C LYS A 341 0.40 -31.86 10.34
N VAL A 342 -0.58 -31.80 11.24
CA VAL A 342 -1.11 -32.98 11.93
C VAL A 342 -2.25 -33.57 11.13
N HIS A 343 -2.21 -34.90 10.94
CA HIS A 343 -3.26 -35.62 10.24
C HIS A 343 -4.58 -35.65 11.03
N GLU A 344 -5.75 -35.64 10.33
CA GLU A 344 -7.08 -35.69 10.94
C GLU A 344 -7.25 -36.81 12.00
N SER A 345 -6.67 -37.97 11.76
CA SER A 345 -6.76 -39.11 12.69
C SER A 345 -6.07 -38.92 14.03
N GLN A 346 -5.22 -37.87 14.17
CA GLN A 346 -4.43 -37.64 15.39
C GLN A 346 -4.73 -36.26 16.01
N ILE A 347 -5.49 -35.41 15.32
CA ILE A 347 -5.76 -34.06 15.79
C ILE A 347 -6.50 -34.01 17.13
N ASP A 348 -7.37 -34.99 17.41
CA ASP A 348 -8.11 -35.08 18.67
C ASP A 348 -7.19 -35.22 19.90
N ARG A 349 -5.91 -35.51 19.69
CA ARG A 349 -4.90 -35.68 20.73
C ARG A 349 -3.98 -34.49 20.87
N VAL A 350 -4.17 -33.48 20.05
CA VAL A 350 -3.32 -32.30 20.04
C VAL A 350 -4.15 -31.09 20.45
N GLU A 351 -3.86 -30.53 21.61
CA GLU A 351 -4.52 -29.37 22.17
C GLU A 351 -3.53 -28.26 22.47
N LYS A 352 -4.00 -27.02 22.47
CA LYS A 352 -3.21 -25.87 22.88
C LYS A 352 -2.67 -26.04 24.31
N GLY A 353 -1.38 -25.74 24.50
CA GLY A 353 -0.70 -25.85 25.79
C GLY A 353 -0.05 -27.21 26.05
N LEU A 354 -0.18 -28.18 25.15
CA LEU A 354 0.55 -29.46 25.30
C LEU A 354 2.05 -29.27 25.11
N LYS A 355 2.83 -29.93 25.93
CA LYS A 355 4.29 -29.95 25.82
C LYS A 355 4.73 -30.82 24.65
N SER A 356 5.67 -30.33 23.88
CA SER A 356 6.28 -31.03 22.76
C SER A 356 7.79 -31.08 22.89
N ARG A 357 8.41 -32.09 22.28
CA ARG A 357 9.85 -32.18 22.14
C ARG A 357 10.23 -32.11 20.69
N ILE A 358 11.06 -31.13 20.36
CA ILE A 358 11.47 -30.81 19.02
C ILE A 358 12.90 -31.24 18.80
N ARG A 359 13.15 -31.95 17.70
CA ARG A 359 14.50 -32.29 17.23
C ARG A 359 14.70 -31.61 15.90
N VAL A 360 15.76 -30.82 15.80
CA VAL A 360 16.15 -30.10 14.59
C VAL A 360 17.23 -30.95 13.89
N ASP A 361 17.06 -31.20 12.60
CA ASP A 361 17.99 -32.01 11.82
C ASP A 361 19.41 -31.43 11.78
N ALA A 362 19.53 -30.10 11.88
CA ALA A 362 20.82 -29.41 11.95
C ALA A 362 21.58 -29.67 13.29
N PHE A 363 20.85 -30.04 14.36
CA PHE A 363 21.41 -30.27 15.70
C PHE A 363 20.92 -31.61 16.26
N PRO A 364 21.40 -32.76 15.72
CA PRO A 364 20.83 -34.09 16.03
C PRO A 364 21.06 -34.53 17.49
N GLY A 365 21.98 -33.88 18.22
CA GLY A 365 22.25 -34.13 19.63
C GLY A 365 21.41 -33.37 20.63
N GLU A 366 20.66 -32.35 20.17
CA GLU A 366 19.89 -31.45 21.03
C GLU A 366 18.40 -31.72 20.89
N VAL A 367 17.70 -31.62 22.02
CA VAL A 367 16.24 -31.72 22.08
C VAL A 367 15.74 -30.45 22.72
N PHE A 368 14.97 -29.70 21.96
CA PHE A 368 14.32 -28.49 22.44
C PHE A 368 12.94 -28.82 22.99
N ASP A 369 12.60 -28.23 24.10
CA ASP A 369 11.24 -28.27 24.62
C ASP A 369 10.43 -27.18 23.97
N GLY A 370 9.13 -27.41 23.82
CA GLY A 370 8.23 -26.41 23.22
C GLY A 370 6.81 -26.67 23.65
N THR A 371 5.96 -25.68 23.43
CA THR A 371 4.55 -25.74 23.76
C THR A 371 3.69 -25.49 22.51
N VAL A 372 2.59 -26.25 22.39
CA VAL A 372 1.61 -26.05 21.32
C VAL A 372 0.88 -24.73 21.57
N ASP A 373 1.09 -23.74 20.67
CA ASP A 373 0.45 -22.45 20.78
C ASP A 373 -0.89 -22.41 20.05
N THR A 374 -0.95 -22.90 18.82
CA THR A 374 -2.16 -22.82 18.00
C THR A 374 -2.38 -24.09 17.22
N VAL A 375 -3.63 -24.57 17.20
CA VAL A 375 -4.11 -25.64 16.35
C VAL A 375 -5.18 -25.04 15.43
N ALA A 376 -5.00 -25.16 14.12
CA ALA A 376 -5.97 -24.62 13.16
C ALA A 376 -7.33 -25.34 13.31
N PRO A 377 -8.44 -24.62 13.44
CA PRO A 377 -9.77 -25.24 13.60
C PRO A 377 -10.31 -25.87 12.31
N LEU A 378 -9.75 -25.51 11.16
CA LEU A 378 -10.13 -26.01 9.85
C LEU A 378 -8.94 -26.70 9.19
N PRO A 379 -9.17 -27.79 8.44
CA PRO A 379 -8.10 -28.43 7.69
C PRO A 379 -7.58 -27.50 6.60
N ASP A 380 -6.29 -27.62 6.30
CA ASP A 380 -5.70 -26.94 5.16
C ASP A 380 -6.45 -27.35 3.88
N SER A 381 -6.67 -26.38 2.99
CA SER A 381 -7.28 -26.66 1.70
C SER A 381 -6.44 -27.67 0.94
N ALA A 382 -7.05 -28.80 0.56
CA ALA A 382 -6.39 -29.86 -0.19
C ALA A 382 -5.77 -29.28 -1.48
N ASN A 383 -4.51 -29.54 -1.73
CA ASN A 383 -3.91 -29.29 -3.03
C ASN A 383 -4.65 -30.11 -4.08
N PHE A 384 -4.94 -29.53 -5.23
CA PHE A 384 -5.71 -30.13 -6.33
C PHE A 384 -5.25 -31.54 -6.74
N PHE A 385 -4.03 -31.93 -6.38
CA PHE A 385 -3.43 -33.25 -6.68
C PHE A 385 -3.39 -34.23 -5.51
N ALA A 386 -3.80 -33.82 -4.29
CA ALA A 386 -3.79 -34.70 -3.09
C ALA A 386 -5.13 -34.58 -2.35
N SER A 387 -6.18 -35.08 -2.96
CA SER A 387 -7.56 -34.74 -2.58
C SER A 387 -8.09 -35.44 -1.32
N ASP A 388 -7.38 -36.35 -0.70
CA ASP A 388 -8.00 -37.23 0.32
C ASP A 388 -7.40 -37.16 1.73
N VAL A 389 -6.29 -36.39 1.93
CA VAL A 389 -5.63 -36.31 3.23
C VAL A 389 -5.89 -34.93 3.85
N LYS A 390 -6.75 -34.91 4.87
CA LYS A 390 -6.99 -33.71 5.66
C LYS A 390 -5.91 -33.54 6.71
N VAL A 391 -5.23 -32.39 6.67
CA VAL A 391 -4.20 -32.04 7.62
C VAL A 391 -4.54 -30.71 8.29
N TYR A 392 -4.18 -30.58 9.55
CA TYR A 392 -4.41 -29.38 10.35
C TYR A 392 -3.07 -28.75 10.68
N THR A 393 -2.93 -27.47 10.31
CA THR A 393 -1.74 -26.72 10.63
C THR A 393 -1.67 -26.45 12.13
N THR A 394 -0.59 -26.91 12.76
CA THR A 394 -0.35 -26.74 14.19
C THR A 394 0.97 -26.01 14.39
N GLN A 395 0.95 -24.97 15.22
CA GLN A 395 2.12 -24.16 15.55
C GLN A 395 2.60 -24.48 16.96
N VAL A 396 3.88 -24.77 17.08
CA VAL A 396 4.56 -25.08 18.34
C VAL A 396 5.65 -24.06 18.58
N THR A 397 5.56 -23.31 19.67
CA THR A 397 6.60 -22.35 20.07
C THR A 397 7.72 -23.10 20.79
N ILE A 398 8.96 -22.76 20.50
CA ILE A 398 10.15 -23.29 21.19
C ILE A 398 10.37 -22.42 22.43
N ASP A 399 10.55 -23.08 23.59
CA ASP A 399 10.79 -22.41 24.88
C ASP A 399 12.24 -22.03 25.07
#